data_8dc2a3287adafcecfcaed9a2837f8ac6
#
_entry.id   8dc2a3287adafcecfcaed9a2837f8ac6
#
_cell.length_a   1.000
_cell.length_b   1.000
_cell.length_c   1.000
_cell.angle_alpha   90.00
_cell.angle_beta   90.00
_cell.angle_gamma   90.00
#
_symmetry.space_group_name_H-M   'P 1'
#
loop_
_entity.id
_entity.type
_entity.pdbx_description
1 polymer ?
#
loop_
_entity_poly.entity_id
_entity_poly.type
_entity_poly.pdbx_seq_one_letter_code
_entity_poly.pdbx_strand_id
1 'polypeptide(L)'
;MFERNKNYPSVTFWSLGNEAGNGYNFYQTYLWLKEADRNIMARPVNYERAQWEWNSDMYVPQYPGADWLESIGQNGSDRPIAPSEYAHAMGNSTGNLWGQWQAIYKYPNLQGGYIWDWVDQGILQTDKDGKAYWAYGGDFGVDMPSDGNFLCNGLVNPDREAHPAMAEVKYVHQNIGFEATDPASGKFKITNRFYFTNLTKYQINYNIVANGKIIRRGKVSLDIAPQASKELTVPVKGLKAQPGTEYFVNFSVTTTEPEPLIPAGYEIAYDQFRLPINARKVTYKGNGPALSTSTQGDELTVYSSKVNFVFNKKSGLVTSYKVDGTEYFNDGFGIQPNFWRAPTDNDYGNGAPKRLQVWK
;
A
#
# COMPACT_ATOMS: atom_id res chain seq x y z
N MET A 1 15.89 -30.11 4.34
CA MET A 1 15.83 -28.68 4.76
C MET A 1 16.58 -28.45 6.08
N PHE A 2 16.18 -29.05 7.20
CA PHE A 2 16.72 -28.78 8.54
C PHE A 2 18.24 -28.95 8.65
N GLU A 3 18.80 -30.12 8.32
CA GLU A 3 20.23 -30.41 8.44
C GLU A 3 21.13 -29.43 7.67
N ARG A 4 20.64 -28.94 6.52
CA ARG A 4 21.37 -27.95 5.73
C ARG A 4 21.36 -26.55 6.36
N ASN A 5 20.26 -26.17 7.03
CA ASN A 5 20.00 -24.78 7.40
C ASN A 5 20.07 -24.52 8.93
N LYS A 6 20.17 -25.55 9.77
CA LYS A 6 20.13 -25.44 11.24
C LYS A 6 21.18 -24.50 11.83
N ASN A 7 22.33 -24.32 11.16
CA ASN A 7 23.43 -23.49 11.62
C ASN A 7 23.33 -22.01 11.18
N TYR A 8 22.30 -21.64 10.42
CA TYR A 8 22.12 -20.24 10.01
C TYR A 8 21.29 -19.49 11.06
N PRO A 9 21.87 -18.50 11.76
CA PRO A 9 21.14 -17.71 12.76
C PRO A 9 20.03 -16.84 12.17
N SER A 10 20.08 -16.56 10.85
CA SER A 10 19.03 -15.85 10.12
C SER A 10 17.75 -16.67 9.91
N VAL A 11 17.79 -17.98 10.07
CA VAL A 11 16.59 -18.83 10.10
C VAL A 11 15.99 -18.73 11.49
N THR A 12 14.87 -18.03 11.63
CA THR A 12 14.22 -17.76 12.92
C THR A 12 13.03 -18.69 13.21
N PHE A 13 12.44 -19.28 12.17
CA PHE A 13 11.32 -20.23 12.28
C PHE A 13 11.48 -21.38 11.29
N TRP A 14 10.82 -22.49 11.58
CA TRP A 14 10.64 -23.61 10.66
C TRP A 14 9.19 -23.65 10.18
N SER A 15 8.96 -23.79 8.89
CA SER A 15 7.63 -24.05 8.34
C SER A 15 7.50 -25.51 7.91
N LEU A 16 6.37 -26.13 8.20
CA LEU A 16 6.09 -27.51 7.79
C LEU A 16 5.72 -27.63 6.30
N GLY A 17 5.41 -26.52 5.64
CA GLY A 17 5.04 -26.51 4.22
C GLY A 17 3.92 -25.53 3.92
N ASN A 18 3.23 -25.74 2.79
CA ASN A 18 2.15 -24.91 2.31
C ASN A 18 1.00 -25.74 1.72
N GLU A 19 -0.23 -25.42 2.13
CA GLU A 19 -1.51 -25.87 1.53
C GLU A 19 -1.68 -27.38 1.31
N ALA A 20 -1.05 -28.21 2.13
CA ALA A 20 -1.04 -29.66 1.94
C ALA A 20 -1.94 -30.45 2.93
N GLY A 21 -2.91 -29.76 3.55
CA GLY A 21 -3.73 -30.34 4.62
C GLY A 21 -2.98 -30.45 5.94
N ASN A 22 -3.58 -31.08 6.97
CA ASN A 22 -2.93 -31.32 8.26
C ASN A 22 -3.26 -32.76 8.74
N GLY A 23 -2.32 -33.43 9.42
CA GLY A 23 -2.49 -34.77 9.90
C GLY A 23 -1.20 -35.42 10.39
N TYR A 24 -1.19 -36.74 10.49
CA TYR A 24 -0.13 -37.52 11.16
C TYR A 24 1.29 -37.17 10.72
N ASN A 25 1.55 -37.02 9.42
CA ASN A 25 2.90 -36.69 8.93
C ASN A 25 3.36 -35.31 9.40
N PHE A 26 2.46 -34.31 9.42
CA PHE A 26 2.75 -32.99 9.95
C PHE A 26 2.95 -32.96 11.43
N TYR A 27 2.16 -33.75 12.19
CA TYR A 27 2.35 -33.93 13.65
C TYR A 27 3.72 -34.51 13.96
N GLN A 28 4.14 -35.57 13.25
CA GLN A 28 5.44 -36.19 13.46
C GLN A 28 6.60 -35.27 13.03
N THR A 29 6.45 -34.53 11.95
CA THR A 29 7.46 -33.59 11.49
C THR A 29 7.61 -32.43 12.50
N TYR A 30 6.52 -31.93 13.04
CA TYR A 30 6.54 -30.90 14.09
C TYR A 30 7.32 -31.40 15.32
N LEU A 31 6.95 -32.56 15.85
CA LEU A 31 7.61 -33.14 17.01
C LEU A 31 9.10 -33.38 16.76
N TRP A 32 9.44 -33.91 15.60
CA TRP A 32 10.83 -34.15 15.21
C TRP A 32 11.64 -32.84 15.13
N LEU A 33 11.10 -31.78 14.52
CA LEU A 33 11.77 -30.46 14.45
C LEU A 33 11.96 -29.87 15.85
N LYS A 34 10.96 -29.93 16.71
CA LYS A 34 11.06 -29.44 18.09
C LYS A 34 12.14 -30.16 18.87
N GLU A 35 12.31 -31.48 18.68
CA GLU A 35 13.37 -32.25 19.31
C GLU A 35 14.75 -31.97 18.69
N ALA A 36 14.84 -31.97 17.35
CA ALA A 36 16.09 -31.80 16.63
C ALA A 36 16.73 -30.42 16.85
N ASP A 37 15.91 -29.35 16.99
CA ASP A 37 16.39 -27.97 17.19
C ASP A 37 16.50 -27.59 18.69
N ARG A 38 16.07 -28.42 19.60
CA ARG A 38 15.98 -28.14 21.04
C ARG A 38 17.26 -27.56 21.63
N ASN A 39 18.40 -28.16 21.30
CA ASN A 39 19.71 -27.78 21.83
C ASN A 39 20.52 -26.89 20.87
N ILE A 40 19.93 -26.42 19.75
CA ILE A 40 20.59 -25.55 18.79
C ILE A 40 20.08 -24.10 19.01
N MET A 41 18.83 -23.83 18.70
CA MET A 41 18.21 -22.52 18.88
C MET A 41 16.77 -22.60 19.41
N ALA A 42 16.19 -23.80 19.50
CA ALA A 42 14.80 -24.03 19.92
C ALA A 42 13.77 -23.18 19.16
N ARG A 43 13.93 -23.08 17.84
CA ARG A 43 13.12 -22.20 17.00
C ARG A 43 11.64 -22.62 17.02
N PRO A 44 10.73 -21.64 16.90
CA PRO A 44 9.32 -21.92 16.66
C PRO A 44 9.10 -22.65 15.34
N VAL A 45 8.07 -23.50 15.31
CA VAL A 45 7.60 -24.20 14.12
C VAL A 45 6.20 -23.68 13.78
N ASN A 46 5.95 -23.33 12.54
CA ASN A 46 4.64 -22.87 12.08
C ASN A 46 4.11 -23.70 10.92
N TYR A 47 2.78 -23.68 10.76
CA TYR A 47 2.09 -24.27 9.63
C TYR A 47 0.68 -23.70 9.48
N GLU A 48 0.33 -23.20 8.29
CA GLU A 48 -0.94 -22.49 8.08
C GLU A 48 -2.15 -23.41 8.17
N ARG A 49 -2.07 -24.67 7.69
CA ARG A 49 -3.16 -25.65 7.78
C ARG A 49 -3.34 -26.26 9.18
N ALA A 50 -2.39 -26.05 10.07
CA ALA A 50 -2.60 -26.39 11.47
C ALA A 50 -3.64 -25.46 12.12
N GLN A 51 -3.83 -24.26 11.61
CA GLN A 51 -4.74 -23.27 12.19
C GLN A 51 -4.47 -23.12 13.71
N TRP A 52 -5.41 -23.50 14.57
CA TRP A 52 -5.27 -23.46 16.01
C TRP A 52 -4.87 -24.80 16.65
N GLU A 53 -4.54 -25.82 15.83
CA GLU A 53 -4.08 -27.09 16.35
C GLU A 53 -2.69 -26.95 17.00
N TRP A 54 -2.32 -27.95 17.81
CA TRP A 54 -1.14 -27.95 18.66
C TRP A 54 0.21 -28.00 17.90
N ASN A 55 0.20 -28.44 16.65
CA ASN A 55 1.40 -28.60 15.82
C ASN A 55 1.82 -27.32 15.06
N SER A 56 1.53 -26.18 15.66
CA SER A 56 2.04 -24.88 15.24
C SER A 56 2.23 -23.96 16.45
N ASP A 57 3.42 -23.41 16.61
CA ASP A 57 3.73 -22.47 17.71
C ASP A 57 3.18 -21.06 17.43
N MET A 58 2.72 -20.80 16.21
CA MET A 58 2.13 -19.53 15.77
C MET A 58 0.84 -19.82 15.00
N TYR A 59 -0.09 -18.87 15.02
CA TYR A 59 -1.20 -18.88 14.07
C TYR A 59 -0.80 -18.07 12.83
N VAL A 60 -0.80 -18.74 11.69
CA VAL A 60 -0.27 -18.18 10.43
C VAL A 60 -1.32 -18.27 9.30
N PRO A 61 -2.42 -17.48 9.38
CA PRO A 61 -3.50 -17.52 8.39
C PRO A 61 -3.03 -17.03 7.03
N GLN A 62 -3.76 -17.42 5.97
CA GLN A 62 -3.60 -16.87 4.64
C GLN A 62 -4.63 -15.78 4.39
N TYR A 63 -4.19 -14.66 3.84
CA TYR A 63 -4.98 -13.52 3.34
C TYR A 63 -6.05 -12.97 4.31
N PRO A 64 -5.76 -12.76 5.61
CA PRO A 64 -6.71 -12.15 6.51
C PRO A 64 -6.95 -10.68 6.12
N GLY A 65 -8.21 -10.24 6.19
CA GLY A 65 -8.55 -8.83 5.99
C GLY A 65 -8.16 -7.95 7.20
N ALA A 66 -8.11 -6.63 7.00
CA ALA A 66 -7.77 -5.67 8.06
C ALA A 66 -8.74 -5.74 9.25
N ASP A 67 -10.05 -5.89 8.98
CA ASP A 67 -11.08 -5.99 10.03
C ASP A 67 -10.91 -7.27 10.86
N TRP A 68 -10.50 -8.37 10.24
CA TRP A 68 -10.20 -9.60 10.96
C TRP A 68 -8.97 -9.44 11.86
N LEU A 69 -7.90 -8.81 11.34
CA LEU A 69 -6.69 -8.51 12.13
C LEU A 69 -7.01 -7.59 13.32
N GLU A 70 -7.82 -6.55 13.12
CA GLU A 70 -8.26 -5.69 14.21
C GLU A 70 -9.03 -6.48 15.28
N SER A 71 -9.97 -7.33 14.87
CA SER A 71 -10.78 -8.13 15.77
C SER A 71 -9.94 -9.12 16.59
N ILE A 72 -9.08 -9.90 15.93
CA ILE A 72 -8.26 -10.91 16.63
C ILE A 72 -7.16 -10.25 17.47
N GLY A 73 -6.65 -9.10 17.04
CA GLY A 73 -5.73 -8.29 17.81
C GLY A 73 -6.34 -7.82 19.12
N GLN A 74 -7.56 -7.30 19.06
CA GLN A 74 -8.31 -6.81 20.22
C GLN A 74 -8.69 -7.94 21.19
N ASN A 75 -9.12 -9.08 20.68
CA ASN A 75 -9.54 -10.23 21.51
C ASN A 75 -8.34 -10.97 22.13
N GLY A 76 -7.15 -10.78 21.60
CA GLY A 76 -5.96 -11.53 22.01
C GLY A 76 -5.91 -12.94 21.42
N SER A 77 -4.78 -13.63 21.65
CA SER A 77 -4.54 -15.01 21.23
C SER A 77 -3.57 -15.70 22.17
N ASP A 78 -3.62 -17.03 22.25
CA ASP A 78 -2.71 -17.86 23.06
C ASP A 78 -1.31 -17.99 22.46
N ARG A 79 -1.14 -17.57 21.22
CA ARG A 79 0.12 -17.61 20.45
C ARG A 79 0.23 -16.43 19.51
N PRO A 80 1.46 -16.09 19.02
CA PRO A 80 1.68 -15.04 18.03
C PRO A 80 0.92 -15.30 16.74
N ILE A 81 0.48 -14.22 16.09
CA ILE A 81 -0.21 -14.25 14.80
C ILE A 81 0.68 -13.55 13.76
N ALA A 82 1.00 -14.26 12.69
CA ALA A 82 1.72 -13.71 11.53
C ALA A 82 1.22 -14.39 10.26
N PRO A 83 0.36 -13.75 9.45
CA PRO A 83 -0.12 -14.32 8.20
C PRO A 83 1.00 -14.92 7.35
N SER A 84 0.87 -16.20 6.98
CA SER A 84 1.86 -16.89 6.13
C SER A 84 1.88 -16.34 4.73
N GLU A 85 0.74 -15.81 4.29
CA GLU A 85 0.57 -15.05 3.07
C GLU A 85 -0.45 -13.94 3.30
N TYR A 86 -0.11 -12.70 2.89
CA TYR A 86 -1.06 -11.59 2.90
C TYR A 86 -0.72 -10.61 1.80
N ALA A 87 -1.65 -9.70 1.47
CA ALA A 87 -1.45 -8.67 0.47
C ALA A 87 -0.88 -9.24 -0.85
N HIS A 88 -1.57 -10.23 -1.42
CA HIS A 88 -1.25 -10.85 -2.71
C HIS A 88 -0.85 -9.82 -3.75
N ALA A 89 0.36 -9.95 -4.34
CA ALA A 89 0.96 -8.87 -5.13
C ALA A 89 0.78 -8.99 -6.64
N MET A 90 0.08 -10.01 -7.14
CA MET A 90 -0.24 -10.15 -8.55
C MET A 90 -0.98 -8.92 -9.09
N GLY A 91 -0.43 -8.28 -10.11
CA GLY A 91 -1.00 -7.08 -10.72
C GLY A 91 -1.14 -5.92 -9.73
N ASN A 92 -2.36 -5.50 -9.45
CA ASN A 92 -2.67 -4.40 -8.53
C ASN A 92 -3.43 -4.85 -7.27
N SER A 93 -3.21 -6.08 -6.81
CA SER A 93 -3.99 -6.69 -5.73
C SER A 93 -3.46 -6.44 -4.32
N THR A 94 -2.32 -5.77 -4.16
CA THR A 94 -1.71 -5.42 -2.86
C THR A 94 -2.45 -4.27 -2.14
N GLY A 95 -3.76 -4.17 -2.30
CA GLY A 95 -4.56 -3.09 -1.73
C GLY A 95 -4.84 -3.23 -0.24
N ASN A 96 -5.08 -2.07 0.44
CA ASN A 96 -5.41 -1.98 1.86
C ASN A 96 -4.31 -2.49 2.82
N LEU A 97 -3.08 -2.50 2.39
CA LEU A 97 -1.92 -2.88 3.20
C LEU A 97 -1.78 -1.95 4.43
N TRP A 98 -2.03 -0.67 4.24
CA TRP A 98 -2.04 0.31 5.32
C TRP A 98 -3.02 -0.07 6.44
N GLY A 99 -4.25 -0.44 6.12
CA GLY A 99 -5.25 -0.85 7.10
C GLY A 99 -4.82 -2.08 7.90
N GLN A 100 -4.21 -3.08 7.26
CA GLN A 100 -3.66 -4.26 7.92
C GLN A 100 -2.54 -3.87 8.91
N TRP A 101 -1.63 -2.98 8.52
CA TRP A 101 -0.51 -2.55 9.36
C TRP A 101 -0.93 -1.62 10.51
N GLN A 102 -2.05 -0.90 10.41
CA GLN A 102 -2.61 -0.20 11.58
C GLN A 102 -2.97 -1.18 12.70
N ALA A 103 -3.60 -2.32 12.38
CA ALA A 103 -3.89 -3.38 13.35
C ALA A 103 -2.60 -4.03 13.86
N ILE A 104 -1.66 -4.39 12.97
CA ILE A 104 -0.41 -5.06 13.34
C ILE A 104 0.42 -4.20 14.32
N TYR A 105 0.54 -2.89 14.10
CA TYR A 105 1.26 -2.01 15.03
C TYR A 105 0.54 -1.75 16.35
N LYS A 106 -0.77 -1.95 16.40
CA LYS A 106 -1.60 -1.65 17.56
C LYS A 106 -1.61 -2.78 18.59
N TYR A 107 -1.53 -4.02 18.14
CA TYR A 107 -1.72 -5.19 18.99
C TYR A 107 -0.47 -6.07 19.07
N PRO A 108 0.05 -6.34 20.28
CA PRO A 108 1.32 -7.08 20.47
C PRO A 108 1.27 -8.55 20.08
N ASN A 109 0.09 -9.15 19.97
CA ASN A 109 -0.07 -10.52 19.49
C ASN A 109 0.00 -10.64 17.95
N LEU A 110 -0.05 -9.51 17.22
CA LEU A 110 0.16 -9.46 15.77
C LEU A 110 1.63 -9.14 15.49
N GLN A 111 2.34 -10.05 14.83
CA GLN A 111 3.80 -10.00 14.67
C GLN A 111 4.27 -9.61 13.26
N GLY A 112 3.36 -9.16 12.40
CA GLY A 112 3.63 -8.88 11.00
C GLY A 112 3.01 -9.92 10.08
N GLY A 113 3.65 -10.20 8.95
CA GLY A 113 3.19 -11.18 7.97
C GLY A 113 4.14 -11.26 6.76
N TYR A 114 3.84 -12.17 5.85
CA TYR A 114 4.63 -12.44 4.66
C TYR A 114 3.82 -12.16 3.42
N ILE A 115 4.28 -11.21 2.58
CA ILE A 115 3.59 -10.87 1.33
C ILE A 115 3.82 -11.98 0.31
N TRP A 116 2.77 -12.41 -0.38
CA TRP A 116 2.86 -13.29 -1.53
C TRP A 116 2.87 -12.47 -2.83
N ASP A 117 4.02 -12.31 -3.59
CA ASP A 117 5.31 -12.69 -3.05
C ASP A 117 6.37 -11.62 -3.38
N TRP A 118 7.64 -11.98 -3.45
CA TRP A 118 8.73 -11.02 -3.63
C TRP A 118 9.00 -10.68 -5.08
N VAL A 119 9.18 -11.68 -5.96
CA VAL A 119 9.63 -11.49 -7.35
C VAL A 119 8.74 -12.26 -8.32
N ASP A 120 8.34 -11.58 -9.39
CA ASP A 120 7.61 -12.22 -10.48
C ASP A 120 8.34 -13.46 -11.02
N GLN A 121 7.60 -14.53 -11.23
CA GLN A 121 8.12 -15.84 -11.64
C GLN A 121 8.35 -15.89 -13.17
N GLY A 122 9.13 -14.97 -13.71
CA GLY A 122 9.49 -14.93 -15.13
C GLY A 122 10.92 -15.44 -15.38
N ILE A 123 11.11 -16.24 -16.43
CA ILE A 123 12.41 -16.72 -16.90
C ILE A 123 12.70 -16.04 -18.23
N LEU A 124 13.86 -15.35 -18.33
CA LEU A 124 14.22 -14.64 -19.54
C LEU A 124 14.40 -15.62 -20.72
N GLN A 125 13.66 -15.39 -21.78
CA GLN A 125 13.72 -16.12 -23.05
C GLN A 125 13.87 -15.14 -24.22
N THR A 126 14.18 -15.68 -25.39
CA THR A 126 14.24 -14.92 -26.64
C THR A 126 13.32 -15.59 -27.67
N ASP A 127 12.43 -14.84 -28.27
CA ASP A 127 11.55 -15.35 -29.33
C ASP A 127 12.26 -15.60 -30.64
N LYS A 128 11.55 -16.14 -31.65
CA LYS A 128 12.07 -16.45 -32.97
C LYS A 128 12.57 -15.22 -33.75
N ASP A 129 12.13 -14.02 -33.35
CA ASP A 129 12.51 -12.76 -33.99
C ASP A 129 13.67 -12.06 -33.24
N GLY A 130 14.22 -12.74 -32.22
CA GLY A 130 15.35 -12.25 -31.42
C GLY A 130 14.93 -11.28 -30.32
N LYS A 131 13.62 -11.14 -30.02
CA LYS A 131 13.10 -10.26 -28.98
C LYS A 131 13.10 -10.97 -27.64
N ALA A 132 13.68 -10.35 -26.61
CA ALA A 132 13.67 -10.84 -25.25
C ALA A 132 12.27 -10.66 -24.61
N TYR A 133 11.85 -11.65 -23.83
CA TYR A 133 10.62 -11.61 -23.04
C TYR A 133 10.73 -12.48 -21.78
N TRP A 134 9.87 -12.26 -20.81
CA TRP A 134 9.77 -13.06 -19.61
C TRP A 134 8.75 -14.18 -19.81
N ALA A 135 9.24 -15.40 -19.89
CA ALA A 135 8.44 -16.61 -20.10
C ALA A 135 7.96 -17.19 -18.78
N TYR A 136 6.76 -17.76 -18.78
CA TYR A 136 6.17 -18.47 -17.65
C TYR A 136 5.20 -19.57 -18.13
N GLY A 137 4.92 -20.57 -17.29
CA GLY A 137 3.88 -21.58 -17.50
C GLY A 137 3.89 -22.18 -18.91
N GLY A 138 2.79 -21.96 -19.65
CA GLY A 138 2.57 -22.51 -21.00
C GLY A 138 3.56 -22.07 -22.08
N ASP A 139 4.39 -21.06 -21.85
CA ASP A 139 5.45 -20.65 -22.78
C ASP A 139 6.52 -21.74 -22.99
N PHE A 140 6.61 -22.72 -22.09
CA PHE A 140 7.54 -23.83 -22.16
C PHE A 140 7.00 -25.03 -22.94
N GLY A 141 5.80 -24.96 -23.50
CA GLY A 141 5.16 -25.97 -24.35
C GLY A 141 3.71 -26.22 -23.98
N VAL A 142 2.93 -26.66 -24.97
CA VAL A 142 1.47 -26.87 -24.81
C VAL A 142 1.12 -28.01 -23.85
N ASP A 143 2.04 -28.95 -23.66
CA ASP A 143 1.87 -30.11 -22.77
C ASP A 143 2.45 -29.86 -21.36
N MET A 144 3.04 -28.69 -21.13
CA MET A 144 3.62 -28.34 -19.83
C MET A 144 2.53 -27.81 -18.89
N PRO A 145 2.64 -28.14 -17.59
CA PRO A 145 1.72 -27.60 -16.59
C PRO A 145 1.71 -26.07 -16.60
N SER A 146 0.52 -25.49 -16.57
CA SER A 146 0.32 -24.05 -16.50
C SER A 146 -0.89 -23.75 -15.62
N ASP A 147 -0.78 -22.74 -14.77
CA ASP A 147 -1.87 -22.23 -13.93
C ASP A 147 -2.63 -21.07 -14.63
N GLY A 148 -2.64 -21.10 -15.97
CA GLY A 148 -3.35 -20.11 -16.78
C GLY A 148 -2.81 -18.70 -16.58
N ASN A 149 -3.68 -17.80 -16.12
CA ASN A 149 -3.33 -16.39 -15.87
C ASN A 149 -2.84 -16.12 -14.43
N PHE A 150 -2.67 -17.15 -13.59
CA PHE A 150 -2.07 -17.02 -12.28
C PHE A 150 -0.54 -17.03 -12.39
N LEU A 151 0.05 -15.84 -12.41
CA LEU A 151 1.47 -15.64 -12.67
C LEU A 151 1.91 -14.25 -12.19
N CYS A 152 3.22 -14.04 -12.09
CA CYS A 152 3.79 -12.73 -11.81
C CYS A 152 3.19 -12.10 -10.55
N ASN A 153 3.39 -12.79 -9.41
CA ASN A 153 2.82 -12.43 -8.13
C ASN A 153 3.74 -11.52 -7.28
N GLY A 154 4.84 -11.04 -7.85
CA GLY A 154 5.88 -10.34 -7.13
C GLY A 154 5.59 -8.88 -6.81
N LEU A 155 6.25 -8.36 -5.77
CA LEU A 155 6.38 -6.92 -5.50
C LEU A 155 7.37 -6.25 -6.44
N VAL A 156 8.23 -7.03 -7.07
CA VAL A 156 9.19 -6.61 -8.10
C VAL A 156 9.08 -7.53 -9.30
N ASN A 157 9.40 -6.99 -10.49
CA ASN A 157 9.44 -7.78 -11.71
C ASN A 157 10.67 -8.72 -11.75
N PRO A 158 10.83 -9.60 -12.76
CA PRO A 158 11.92 -10.58 -12.78
C PRO A 158 13.32 -9.97 -12.78
N ASP A 159 13.51 -8.75 -13.29
CA ASP A 159 14.79 -8.02 -13.27
C ASP A 159 14.96 -7.10 -12.05
N ARG A 160 14.05 -7.20 -11.07
CA ARG A 160 14.09 -6.53 -9.75
C ARG A 160 13.70 -5.07 -9.78
N GLU A 161 13.06 -4.58 -10.82
CA GLU A 161 12.39 -3.28 -10.78
C GLU A 161 11.11 -3.34 -9.94
N ALA A 162 10.88 -2.31 -9.13
CA ALA A 162 9.77 -2.28 -8.20
C ALA A 162 8.43 -2.07 -8.91
N HIS A 163 7.44 -2.88 -8.59
CA HIS A 163 6.04 -2.58 -8.92
C HIS A 163 5.50 -1.41 -8.09
N PRO A 164 4.46 -0.69 -8.55
CA PRO A 164 3.89 0.46 -7.82
C PRO A 164 3.53 0.15 -6.36
N ALA A 165 3.08 -1.06 -6.05
CA ALA A 165 2.75 -1.50 -4.69
C ALA A 165 3.93 -1.39 -3.71
N MET A 166 5.17 -1.46 -4.19
CA MET A 166 6.37 -1.34 -3.35
C MET A 166 6.46 0.00 -2.62
N ALA A 167 5.87 1.07 -3.17
CA ALA A 167 5.83 2.36 -2.49
C ALA A 167 5.01 2.30 -1.19
N GLU A 168 3.84 1.63 -1.20
CA GLU A 168 3.03 1.41 0.00
C GLU A 168 3.72 0.43 0.96
N VAL A 169 4.33 -0.64 0.46
CA VAL A 169 5.12 -1.57 1.28
C VAL A 169 6.23 -0.83 2.04
N LYS A 170 6.99 0.02 1.35
CA LYS A 170 8.02 0.86 1.99
C LYS A 170 7.42 1.73 3.10
N TYR A 171 6.29 2.37 2.85
CA TYR A 171 5.63 3.24 3.81
C TYR A 171 5.13 2.48 5.04
N VAL A 172 4.41 1.38 4.86
CA VAL A 172 3.81 0.66 5.99
C VAL A 172 4.83 -0.13 6.81
N HIS A 173 5.94 -0.58 6.19
CA HIS A 173 7.00 -1.32 6.87
C HIS A 173 8.08 -0.43 7.50
N GLN A 174 7.98 0.90 7.40
CA GLN A 174 8.97 1.79 7.99
C GLN A 174 9.03 1.65 9.53
N ASN A 175 10.25 1.58 10.07
CA ASN A 175 10.48 1.39 11.50
C ASN A 175 10.40 2.69 12.32
N ILE A 176 9.95 3.79 11.72
CA ILE A 176 9.77 5.08 12.40
C ILE A 176 8.35 5.54 12.11
N GLY A 177 7.57 5.67 13.17
CA GLY A 177 6.18 6.15 13.08
C GLY A 177 6.06 7.61 13.44
N PHE A 178 5.12 8.28 12.80
CA PHE A 178 4.75 9.67 13.08
C PHE A 178 3.27 9.74 13.43
N GLU A 179 2.91 10.62 14.36
CA GLU A 179 1.54 10.87 14.77
C GLU A 179 1.37 12.37 15.05
N ALA A 180 0.34 12.97 14.49
CA ALA A 180 0.01 14.37 14.79
C ALA A 180 -0.76 14.44 16.12
N THR A 181 -0.12 14.89 17.20
CA THR A 181 -0.74 15.02 18.53
C THR A 181 -1.43 16.35 18.71
N ASP A 182 -0.82 17.44 18.27
CA ASP A 182 -1.41 18.78 18.19
C ASP A 182 -0.77 19.56 17.02
N PRO A 183 -1.24 19.32 15.79
CA PRO A 183 -0.66 19.94 14.60
C PRO A 183 -0.89 21.46 14.54
N ALA A 184 -1.89 21.99 15.27
CA ALA A 184 -2.09 23.44 15.38
C ALA A 184 -0.94 24.13 16.11
N SER A 185 -0.41 23.47 17.14
CA SER A 185 0.77 23.94 17.89
C SER A 185 2.10 23.39 17.33
N GLY A 186 2.02 22.58 16.27
CA GLY A 186 3.19 21.94 15.64
C GLY A 186 3.72 20.73 16.39
N LYS A 187 2.90 20.05 17.21
CA LYS A 187 3.34 18.91 18.00
C LYS A 187 3.06 17.59 17.30
N PHE A 188 4.10 16.74 17.26
CA PHE A 188 4.07 15.42 16.64
C PHE A 188 4.78 14.43 17.55
N LYS A 189 4.26 13.21 17.63
CA LYS A 189 4.91 12.10 18.32
C LYS A 189 5.70 11.28 17.30
N ILE A 190 6.96 11.02 17.60
CA ILE A 190 7.85 10.14 16.84
C ILE A 190 8.01 8.86 17.62
N THR A 191 7.76 7.73 16.99
CA THR A 191 7.88 6.39 17.60
C THR A 191 9.00 5.62 16.91
N ASN A 192 9.95 5.16 17.70
CA ASN A 192 10.99 4.24 17.25
C ASN A 192 10.47 2.80 17.35
N ARG A 193 10.21 2.16 16.22
CA ARG A 193 9.75 0.76 16.12
C ARG A 193 10.89 -0.24 15.97
N PHE A 194 12.13 0.23 15.86
CA PHE A 194 13.29 -0.67 15.88
C PHE A 194 13.40 -1.37 17.24
N TYR A 195 13.92 -2.60 17.24
CA TYR A 195 14.18 -3.36 18.46
C TYR A 195 15.59 -3.12 19.02
N PHE A 196 16.56 -2.76 18.15
CA PHE A 196 17.97 -2.69 18.54
C PHE A 196 18.69 -1.38 18.12
N THR A 197 17.99 -0.49 17.38
CA THR A 197 18.63 0.72 16.80
C THR A 197 18.03 1.97 17.42
N ASN A 198 18.89 2.83 17.97
CA ASN A 198 18.51 4.16 18.45
C ASN A 198 18.37 5.14 17.26
N LEU A 199 17.44 6.09 17.33
CA LEU A 199 17.21 7.07 16.25
C LEU A 199 18.31 8.12 16.13
N THR A 200 19.26 8.23 17.07
CA THR A 200 20.47 9.06 16.91
C THR A 200 21.30 8.72 15.67
N LYS A 201 21.14 7.50 15.15
CA LYS A 201 21.78 7.04 13.92
C LYS A 201 21.28 7.76 12.65
N TYR A 202 20.13 8.43 12.71
CA TYR A 202 19.43 8.99 11.56
C TYR A 202 19.21 10.49 11.70
N GLN A 203 19.04 11.17 10.57
CA GLN A 203 18.66 12.57 10.50
C GLN A 203 17.16 12.71 10.21
N ILE A 204 16.42 13.34 11.11
CA ILE A 204 15.02 13.72 10.85
C ILE A 204 15.01 15.11 10.23
N ASN A 205 14.40 15.22 9.05
CA ASN A 205 14.17 16.47 8.35
C ASN A 205 12.68 16.78 8.34
N TYR A 206 12.32 18.07 8.34
CA TYR A 206 10.94 18.49 8.07
C TYR A 206 10.88 19.63 7.07
N ASN A 207 9.82 19.67 6.27
CA ASN A 207 9.48 20.77 5.40
C ASN A 207 8.04 21.21 5.66
N ILE A 208 7.80 22.52 5.84
CA ILE A 208 6.45 23.07 5.80
C ILE A 208 6.20 23.54 4.37
N VAL A 209 5.09 23.09 3.78
CA VAL A 209 4.70 23.42 2.42
C VAL A 209 3.36 24.15 2.39
N ALA A 210 3.22 25.07 1.46
CA ALA A 210 1.99 25.81 1.15
C ALA A 210 1.64 25.54 -0.32
N ASN A 211 0.53 24.83 -0.62
CA ASN A 211 0.18 24.37 -1.96
C ASN A 211 1.38 23.76 -2.71
N GLY A 212 2.10 22.83 -2.09
CA GLY A 212 3.27 22.15 -2.66
C GLY A 212 4.59 22.95 -2.64
N LYS A 213 4.55 24.26 -2.35
CA LYS A 213 5.77 25.07 -2.27
C LYS A 213 6.35 25.05 -0.86
N ILE A 214 7.64 24.71 -0.73
CA ILE A 214 8.33 24.72 0.56
C ILE A 214 8.51 26.18 1.02
N ILE A 215 8.01 26.47 2.25
CA ILE A 215 8.08 27.79 2.88
C ILE A 215 8.97 27.80 4.14
N ARG A 216 9.26 26.63 4.72
CA ARG A 216 10.15 26.45 5.87
C ARG A 216 10.79 25.07 5.86
N ARG A 217 12.03 24.99 6.32
CA ARG A 217 12.77 23.72 6.47
C ARG A 217 13.44 23.67 7.83
N GLY A 218 13.65 22.47 8.34
CA GLY A 218 14.46 22.23 9.52
C GLY A 218 14.96 20.80 9.61
N LYS A 219 15.93 20.63 10.50
CA LYS A 219 16.53 19.33 10.83
C LYS A 219 16.47 19.13 12.33
N VAL A 220 16.26 17.91 12.77
CA VAL A 220 16.19 17.55 14.19
C VAL A 220 16.92 16.23 14.38
N SER A 221 17.79 16.18 15.37
CA SER A 221 18.35 14.93 15.89
C SER A 221 17.59 14.55 17.15
N LEU A 222 17.09 13.34 17.22
CA LEU A 222 16.36 12.83 18.37
C LEU A 222 17.02 11.58 18.93
N ASP A 223 17.31 11.60 20.23
CA ASP A 223 17.66 10.41 20.98
C ASP A 223 16.37 9.73 21.42
N ILE A 224 15.99 8.68 20.67
CA ILE A 224 14.84 7.83 20.95
C ILE A 224 15.31 6.39 20.95
N ALA A 225 15.31 5.78 22.13
CA ALA A 225 15.68 4.38 22.31
C ALA A 225 14.74 3.43 21.52
N PRO A 226 15.19 2.19 21.24
CA PRO A 226 14.32 1.18 20.67
C PRO A 226 12.99 1.04 21.43
N GLN A 227 11.89 0.90 20.70
CA GLN A 227 10.50 0.75 21.21
C GLN A 227 9.99 1.96 22.05
N ALA A 228 10.69 3.09 22.04
CA ALA A 228 10.29 4.32 22.72
C ALA A 228 9.68 5.36 21.78
N SER A 229 9.05 6.38 22.36
CA SER A 229 8.49 7.53 21.63
C SER A 229 8.90 8.84 22.28
N LYS A 230 8.93 9.91 21.47
CA LYS A 230 9.22 11.28 21.94
C LYS A 230 8.40 12.30 21.18
N GLU A 231 7.98 13.38 21.84
CA GLU A 231 7.34 14.51 21.19
C GLU A 231 8.37 15.39 20.47
N LEU A 232 8.04 15.78 19.24
CA LEU A 232 8.75 16.77 18.45
C LEU A 232 7.87 17.99 18.24
N THR A 233 8.41 19.19 18.41
CA THR A 233 7.73 20.44 18.07
C THR A 233 8.32 21.05 16.82
N VAL A 234 7.53 21.15 15.76
CA VAL A 234 7.84 21.87 14.52
C VAL A 234 7.38 23.33 14.68
N PRO A 235 8.20 24.34 14.33
CA PRO A 235 7.85 25.75 14.51
C PRO A 235 6.82 26.20 13.47
N VAL A 236 5.52 26.11 13.80
CA VAL A 236 4.40 26.57 12.96
C VAL A 236 3.95 28.00 13.23
N LYS A 237 4.42 28.59 14.34
CA LYS A 237 4.09 29.99 14.69
C LYS A 237 4.51 30.96 13.57
N GLY A 238 3.69 31.97 13.32
CA GLY A 238 3.94 33.00 12.33
C GLY A 238 3.58 32.62 10.89
N LEU A 239 3.06 31.41 10.65
CA LEU A 239 2.47 31.08 9.36
C LEU A 239 1.16 31.86 9.19
N LYS A 240 1.12 32.70 8.15
CA LYS A 240 -0.07 33.51 7.86
C LYS A 240 -1.00 32.72 6.95
N ALA A 241 -2.22 32.49 7.42
CA ALA A 241 -3.26 31.86 6.61
C ALA A 241 -3.55 32.69 5.35
N GLN A 242 -3.51 32.03 4.20
CA GLN A 242 -3.85 32.64 2.90
C GLN A 242 -5.08 31.95 2.34
N PRO A 243 -6.06 32.70 1.80
CA PRO A 243 -7.23 32.11 1.17
C PRO A 243 -6.87 31.13 0.04
N GLY A 244 -7.50 29.93 0.05
CA GLY A 244 -7.26 28.91 -0.96
C GLY A 244 -5.92 28.17 -0.82
N THR A 245 -5.20 28.34 0.31
CA THR A 245 -3.91 27.69 0.53
C THR A 245 -4.05 26.60 1.58
N GLU A 246 -3.58 25.41 1.25
CA GLU A 246 -3.41 24.29 2.17
C GLU A 246 -1.96 24.21 2.64
N TYR A 247 -1.80 23.90 3.92
CA TYR A 247 -0.49 23.80 4.58
C TYR A 247 -0.28 22.38 5.09
N PHE A 248 0.91 21.86 4.82
CA PHE A 248 1.32 20.53 5.31
C PHE A 248 2.72 20.60 5.90
N VAL A 249 3.00 19.73 6.84
CA VAL A 249 4.36 19.39 7.24
C VAL A 249 4.70 18.01 6.67
N ASN A 250 5.82 17.91 6.00
CA ASN A 250 6.40 16.66 5.51
C ASN A 250 7.60 16.32 6.37
N PHE A 251 7.64 15.10 6.89
CA PHE A 251 8.79 14.52 7.56
C PHE A 251 9.54 13.60 6.60
N SER A 252 10.85 13.55 6.73
CA SER A 252 11.75 12.64 6.02
C SER A 252 12.89 12.25 6.93
N VAL A 253 13.12 10.97 7.10
CA VAL A 253 14.22 10.44 7.91
C VAL A 253 15.25 9.80 6.99
N THR A 254 16.49 10.26 7.09
CA THR A 254 17.56 9.79 6.21
C THR A 254 18.71 9.18 7.01
N THR A 255 19.40 8.21 6.39
CA THR A 255 20.68 7.70 6.91
C THR A 255 21.72 8.81 6.94
N THR A 256 22.54 8.85 7.99
CA THR A 256 23.68 9.80 8.09
C THR A 256 24.95 9.21 7.51
N GLU A 257 25.11 7.89 7.66
CA GLU A 257 26.25 7.13 7.17
C GLU A 257 25.76 5.99 6.24
N PRO A 258 26.60 5.49 5.33
CA PRO A 258 26.22 4.35 4.51
C PRO A 258 26.09 3.09 5.37
N GLU A 259 25.10 2.26 5.02
CA GLU A 259 24.86 0.93 5.56
C GLU A 259 25.03 -0.11 4.43
N PRO A 260 25.17 -1.41 4.73
CA PRO A 260 25.14 -2.42 3.68
C PRO A 260 23.90 -2.27 2.82
N LEU A 261 24.08 -2.10 1.50
CA LEU A 261 23.04 -1.90 0.49
C LEU A 261 22.25 -0.57 0.57
N ILE A 262 22.55 0.31 1.53
CA ILE A 262 21.85 1.59 1.71
C ILE A 262 22.87 2.73 1.76
N PRO A 263 22.85 3.68 0.79
CA PRO A 263 23.77 4.81 0.80
C PRO A 263 23.45 5.82 1.91
N ALA A 264 24.42 6.65 2.27
CA ALA A 264 24.16 7.82 3.10
C ALA A 264 23.15 8.77 2.42
N GLY A 265 22.27 9.39 3.20
CA GLY A 265 21.19 10.25 2.70
C GLY A 265 19.97 9.51 2.15
N TYR A 266 19.95 8.19 2.20
CA TYR A 266 18.77 7.41 1.78
C TYR A 266 17.60 7.62 2.75
N GLU A 267 16.39 7.89 2.20
CA GLU A 267 15.18 8.06 2.99
C GLU A 267 14.60 6.71 3.42
N ILE A 268 14.60 6.47 4.73
CA ILE A 268 14.12 5.23 5.37
C ILE A 268 12.71 5.34 5.93
N ALA A 269 12.23 6.56 6.19
CA ALA A 269 10.87 6.81 6.66
C ALA A 269 10.42 8.21 6.27
N TYR A 270 9.13 8.37 6.04
CA TYR A 270 8.51 9.67 5.73
C TYR A 270 7.05 9.69 6.19
N ASP A 271 6.51 10.91 6.36
CA ASP A 271 5.08 11.11 6.59
C ASP A 271 4.68 12.55 6.24
N GLN A 272 3.36 12.77 6.08
CA GLN A 272 2.78 14.06 5.79
C GLN A 272 1.55 14.34 6.64
N PHE A 273 1.50 15.52 7.25
CA PHE A 273 0.36 15.94 8.06
C PHE A 273 -0.15 17.31 7.62
N ARG A 274 -1.48 17.41 7.49
CA ARG A 274 -2.12 18.70 7.25
C ARG A 274 -2.04 19.56 8.50
N LEU A 275 -1.60 20.81 8.33
CA LEU A 275 -1.64 21.82 9.38
C LEU A 275 -3.00 22.53 9.36
N PRO A 276 -3.72 22.63 10.49
CA PRO A 276 -5.04 23.24 10.55
C PRO A 276 -4.95 24.79 10.56
N ILE A 277 -4.30 25.34 9.55
CA ILE A 277 -4.19 26.78 9.33
C ILE A 277 -5.43 27.22 8.59
N ASN A 278 -6.40 27.77 9.34
CA ASN A 278 -7.68 28.18 8.79
C ASN A 278 -7.55 29.50 8.02
N ALA A 279 -7.63 29.41 6.72
CA ALA A 279 -7.81 30.56 5.85
C ALA A 279 -9.29 30.73 5.47
N ARG A 280 -9.68 31.98 5.21
CA ARG A 280 -11.01 32.28 4.67
C ARG A 280 -11.21 31.52 3.35
N LYS A 281 -12.33 30.84 3.16
CA LYS A 281 -12.64 30.19 1.89
C LYS A 281 -12.61 31.23 0.76
N VAL A 282 -11.98 30.85 -0.36
CA VAL A 282 -12.07 31.65 -1.59
C VAL A 282 -13.52 31.56 -2.07
N THR A 283 -14.19 32.69 -2.11
CA THR A 283 -15.53 32.76 -2.69
C THR A 283 -15.34 33.28 -4.12
N TYR A 284 -15.55 32.44 -5.10
CA TYR A 284 -15.62 32.88 -6.50
C TYR A 284 -16.92 33.61 -6.69
N LYS A 285 -16.83 34.92 -6.90
CA LYS A 285 -17.95 35.68 -7.47
C LYS A 285 -17.80 35.55 -8.98
N GLY A 286 -18.71 34.84 -9.62
CA GLY A 286 -18.77 34.81 -11.09
C GLY A 286 -18.98 36.22 -11.62
N ASN A 287 -18.09 36.71 -12.48
CA ASN A 287 -18.19 38.00 -13.18
C ASN A 287 -18.77 37.82 -14.59
N GLY A 288 -19.26 36.59 -14.91
CA GLY A 288 -19.88 36.31 -16.20
C GLY A 288 -21.30 36.82 -16.30
N PRO A 289 -21.86 36.86 -17.54
CA PRO A 289 -23.26 37.18 -17.75
C PRO A 289 -24.16 36.19 -17.01
N ALA A 290 -25.36 36.66 -16.62
CA ALA A 290 -26.34 35.80 -15.95
C ALA A 290 -26.68 34.61 -16.85
N LEU A 291 -26.80 33.43 -16.23
CA LEU A 291 -27.24 32.21 -16.90
C LEU A 291 -28.76 32.17 -16.95
N SER A 292 -29.28 31.76 -18.09
CA SER A 292 -30.70 31.45 -18.31
C SER A 292 -30.86 29.97 -18.58
N THR A 293 -32.05 29.44 -18.34
CA THR A 293 -32.36 28.04 -18.61
C THR A 293 -33.59 27.94 -19.52
N SER A 294 -33.62 26.95 -20.39
CA SER A 294 -34.81 26.54 -21.13
C SER A 294 -34.89 25.02 -21.17
N THR A 295 -36.11 24.51 -21.27
CA THR A 295 -36.34 23.06 -21.39
C THR A 295 -37.22 22.79 -22.59
N GLN A 296 -36.76 21.90 -23.46
CA GLN A 296 -37.52 21.43 -24.60
C GLN A 296 -37.49 19.90 -24.67
N GLY A 297 -38.59 19.24 -24.37
CA GLY A 297 -38.65 17.79 -24.25
C GLY A 297 -37.69 17.30 -23.15
N ASP A 298 -36.75 16.45 -23.52
CA ASP A 298 -35.72 15.89 -22.60
C ASP A 298 -34.48 16.77 -22.50
N GLU A 299 -34.38 17.84 -23.28
CA GLU A 299 -33.22 18.72 -23.26
C GLU A 299 -33.38 19.89 -22.29
N LEU A 300 -32.46 20.02 -21.37
CA LEU A 300 -32.25 21.19 -20.51
C LEU A 300 -31.06 21.96 -21.06
N THR A 301 -31.32 23.18 -21.55
CA THR A 301 -30.28 24.10 -22.01
C THR A 301 -30.01 25.15 -20.94
N VAL A 302 -28.73 25.32 -20.58
CA VAL A 302 -28.24 26.42 -19.74
C VAL A 302 -27.37 27.32 -20.63
N TYR A 303 -27.71 28.61 -20.72
CA TYR A 303 -27.04 29.49 -21.67
C TYR A 303 -26.84 30.91 -21.14
N SER A 304 -25.89 31.58 -21.76
CA SER A 304 -25.64 33.03 -21.65
C SER A 304 -25.21 33.56 -23.02
N SER A 305 -24.81 34.82 -23.08
CA SER A 305 -24.22 35.37 -24.31
C SER A 305 -22.92 34.67 -24.74
N LYS A 306 -22.26 33.93 -23.85
CA LYS A 306 -20.96 33.29 -24.11
C LYS A 306 -20.98 31.78 -24.07
N VAL A 307 -21.90 31.19 -23.31
CA VAL A 307 -21.92 29.74 -23.05
C VAL A 307 -23.27 29.16 -23.44
N ASN A 308 -23.26 28.00 -24.05
CA ASN A 308 -24.43 27.18 -24.27
C ASN A 308 -24.09 25.73 -23.83
N PHE A 309 -24.84 25.20 -22.88
CA PHE A 309 -24.64 23.87 -22.27
C PHE A 309 -25.96 23.10 -22.36
N VAL A 310 -25.96 21.98 -23.04
CA VAL A 310 -27.15 21.14 -23.22
C VAL A 310 -27.00 19.83 -22.44
N PHE A 311 -27.96 19.58 -21.56
CA PHE A 311 -28.06 18.34 -20.78
C PHE A 311 -29.29 17.56 -21.17
N ASN A 312 -29.14 16.31 -21.56
CA ASN A 312 -30.25 15.42 -21.88
C ASN A 312 -30.69 14.66 -20.62
N LYS A 313 -31.89 14.95 -20.14
CA LYS A 313 -32.46 14.38 -18.89
C LYS A 313 -32.73 12.89 -18.99
N LYS A 314 -32.99 12.35 -20.20
CA LYS A 314 -33.25 10.94 -20.41
C LYS A 314 -31.98 10.10 -20.38
N SER A 315 -30.91 10.56 -21.04
CA SER A 315 -29.61 9.87 -21.01
C SER A 315 -28.78 10.18 -19.79
N GLY A 316 -29.06 11.30 -19.09
CA GLY A 316 -28.24 11.79 -17.99
C GLY A 316 -26.90 12.38 -18.44
N LEU A 317 -26.74 12.72 -19.72
CA LEU A 317 -25.48 13.15 -20.30
C LEU A 317 -25.54 14.62 -20.77
N VAL A 318 -24.38 15.28 -20.77
CA VAL A 318 -24.17 16.54 -21.45
C VAL A 318 -23.94 16.25 -22.93
N THR A 319 -24.75 16.82 -23.82
CA THR A 319 -24.73 16.53 -25.27
C THR A 319 -24.12 17.65 -26.10
N SER A 320 -23.99 18.86 -25.54
CA SER A 320 -23.33 20.00 -26.19
C SER A 320 -22.75 20.94 -25.14
N TYR A 321 -21.54 21.43 -25.39
CA TYR A 321 -20.89 22.49 -24.60
C TYR A 321 -20.20 23.48 -25.54
N LYS A 322 -20.80 24.65 -25.70
CA LYS A 322 -20.27 25.72 -26.54
C LYS A 322 -19.80 26.90 -25.71
N VAL A 323 -18.65 27.45 -26.07
CA VAL A 323 -18.13 28.71 -25.53
C VAL A 323 -17.79 29.64 -26.69
N ASP A 324 -18.33 30.84 -26.68
CA ASP A 324 -18.18 31.84 -27.76
C ASP A 324 -18.48 31.24 -29.16
N GLY A 325 -19.51 30.37 -29.23
CA GLY A 325 -19.95 29.70 -30.46
C GLY A 325 -19.16 28.45 -30.85
N THR A 326 -18.04 28.19 -30.23
CA THR A 326 -17.22 26.97 -30.50
C THR A 326 -17.73 25.77 -29.70
N GLU A 327 -18.09 24.69 -30.42
CA GLU A 327 -18.46 23.39 -29.80
C GLU A 327 -17.22 22.67 -29.32
N TYR A 328 -17.24 22.21 -28.05
CA TYR A 328 -16.13 21.48 -27.43
C TYR A 328 -16.34 19.96 -27.43
N PHE A 329 -17.54 19.49 -27.77
CA PHE A 329 -17.82 18.06 -27.89
C PHE A 329 -17.78 17.64 -29.36
N ASN A 330 -17.06 16.57 -29.64
CA ASN A 330 -16.97 16.02 -30.98
C ASN A 330 -18.19 15.14 -31.27
N ASP A 331 -19.02 15.52 -32.23
CA ASP A 331 -20.22 14.78 -32.69
C ASP A 331 -21.16 14.36 -31.54
N GLY A 332 -21.33 15.24 -30.54
CA GLY A 332 -22.14 14.95 -29.35
C GLY A 332 -21.47 14.04 -28.32
N PHE A 333 -20.22 13.61 -28.55
CA PHE A 333 -19.46 12.83 -27.59
C PHE A 333 -18.79 13.77 -26.58
N GLY A 334 -19.38 13.81 -25.40
CA GLY A 334 -18.92 14.67 -24.29
C GLY A 334 -18.48 13.87 -23.07
N ILE A 335 -18.60 14.50 -21.90
CA ILE A 335 -18.26 13.89 -20.62
C ILE A 335 -19.24 12.75 -20.32
N GLN A 336 -18.74 11.53 -20.23
CA GLN A 336 -19.51 10.35 -19.86
C GLN A 336 -18.91 9.71 -18.61
N PRO A 337 -19.75 9.19 -17.69
CA PRO A 337 -19.26 8.35 -16.60
C PRO A 337 -18.59 7.10 -17.16
N ASN A 338 -17.41 6.79 -16.69
CA ASN A 338 -16.69 5.58 -17.07
C ASN A 338 -16.38 4.77 -15.81
N PHE A 339 -17.00 3.61 -15.66
CA PHE A 339 -16.77 2.66 -14.57
C PHE A 339 -16.04 1.41 -15.04
N TRP A 340 -15.48 1.45 -16.24
CA TRP A 340 -14.74 0.35 -16.84
C TRP A 340 -13.25 0.72 -16.99
N ARG A 341 -12.38 -0.24 -16.70
CA ARG A 341 -10.95 -0.17 -16.99
C ARG A 341 -10.51 -1.41 -17.76
N ALA A 342 -9.32 -1.39 -18.35
CA ALA A 342 -8.70 -2.59 -18.90
C ALA A 342 -8.55 -3.65 -17.80
N PRO A 343 -9.10 -4.87 -17.99
CA PRO A 343 -8.97 -5.93 -17.00
C PRO A 343 -7.51 -6.38 -16.83
N THR A 344 -7.15 -6.69 -15.59
CA THR A 344 -5.91 -7.37 -15.24
C THR A 344 -6.14 -8.88 -15.16
N ASP A 345 -5.08 -9.68 -15.01
CA ASP A 345 -5.19 -11.13 -14.81
C ASP A 345 -6.01 -11.49 -13.56
N ASN A 346 -5.88 -10.71 -12.49
CA ASN A 346 -6.74 -10.85 -11.32
C ASN A 346 -8.23 -10.64 -11.61
N ASP A 347 -8.55 -9.68 -12.49
CA ASP A 347 -9.94 -9.44 -12.89
C ASP A 347 -10.51 -10.64 -13.67
N TYR A 348 -9.71 -11.25 -14.55
CA TYR A 348 -10.08 -12.48 -15.24
C TYR A 348 -10.26 -13.64 -14.26
N GLY A 349 -9.31 -13.84 -13.35
CA GLY A 349 -9.37 -14.90 -12.34
C GLY A 349 -10.61 -14.82 -11.44
N ASN A 350 -11.05 -13.60 -11.07
CA ASN A 350 -12.25 -13.40 -10.24
C ASN A 350 -13.56 -13.19 -11.03
N GLY A 351 -13.52 -13.25 -12.37
CA GLY A 351 -14.68 -13.09 -13.26
C GLY A 351 -15.22 -11.66 -13.34
N ALA A 352 -14.45 -10.64 -12.95
CA ALA A 352 -14.89 -9.23 -12.99
C ALA A 352 -15.33 -8.77 -14.40
N PRO A 353 -14.64 -9.14 -15.51
CA PRO A 353 -15.05 -8.71 -16.85
C PRO A 353 -16.47 -9.13 -17.21
N LYS A 354 -16.90 -10.32 -16.76
CA LYS A 354 -18.28 -10.80 -16.96
C LYS A 354 -19.26 -10.14 -15.99
N ARG A 355 -18.88 -10.03 -14.71
CA ARG A 355 -19.74 -9.50 -13.65
C ARG A 355 -20.01 -8.00 -13.82
N LEU A 356 -19.01 -7.25 -14.30
CA LEU A 356 -19.05 -5.80 -14.44
C LEU A 356 -19.28 -5.31 -15.89
N GLN A 357 -19.58 -6.22 -16.85
CA GLN A 357 -19.78 -5.86 -18.26
C GLN A 357 -20.92 -4.85 -18.49
N VAL A 358 -21.83 -4.72 -17.55
CA VAL A 358 -22.89 -3.70 -17.56
C VAL A 358 -22.35 -2.27 -17.64
N TRP A 359 -21.10 -2.05 -17.27
CA TRP A 359 -20.42 -0.76 -17.28
C TRP A 359 -19.49 -0.55 -18.49
N LYS A 360 -19.44 -1.50 -19.42
CA LYS A 360 -18.56 -1.47 -20.61
C LYS A 360 -19.16 -0.67 -21.77
#